data_c956f9261fcab75898ab19778e22ae2b
#
_entry.id   c956f9261fcab75898ab19778e22ae2b
#
_cell.length_a   1.000
_cell.length_b   1.000
_cell.length_c   1.000
_cell.angle_alpha   90.00
_cell.angle_beta   90.00
_cell.angle_gamma   90.00
#
_symmetry.space_group_name_H-M   'P 1'
#
loop_
_entity.id
_entity.type
_entity.pdbx_description
1 polymer ?
#
loop_
_entity_poly.entity_id
_entity_poly.type
_entity_poly.pdbx_seq_one_letter_code
_entity_poly.pdbx_strand_id
1 'polypeptide(L)'
;MKKILGLFSCALVFACTVSAFAGDGSFQRVKSQGSLTIGLDDAFPPMGFRTDKGTLVGFDIDAAEEVGKRLGIKINWQPTAWDGVMHSLNAKKFDCIWNGMTITEDRKKQVAFSKPYKMDGQVAVIRFGDKKFKKLADLKDANVGVQKGSSALEAVKKLPAAPAEVREYADNPKALLDLESKRLDTVIIDDATGRDFIAKRPGKFQILAGNITKEPFGVAFRKGDVELREKVQKTLDAMVQDGTMGKISKKWFGEDITNPKKWK
;
A
#
# COMPACT_ATOMS: atom_id res chain seq x y z
N MET A 1 -51.33 25.69 -69.51
CA MET A 1 -50.37 24.67 -69.15
C MET A 1 -49.36 25.34 -68.21
N LYS A 2 -49.54 25.21 -66.89
CA LYS A 2 -48.58 25.71 -65.84
C LYS A 2 -47.97 24.53 -65.13
N LYS A 3 -46.64 24.34 -65.23
CA LYS A 3 -45.85 23.34 -64.53
C LYS A 3 -45.53 23.85 -63.13
N ILE A 4 -45.97 23.12 -62.13
CA ILE A 4 -45.64 23.34 -60.72
C ILE A 4 -44.38 22.53 -60.43
N LEU A 5 -43.33 23.23 -60.09
CA LEU A 5 -42.02 22.63 -59.66
C LEU A 5 -42.05 22.50 -58.15
N GLY A 6 -42.12 21.23 -57.65
CA GLY A 6 -42.07 20.97 -56.22
C GLY A 6 -40.61 20.91 -55.73
N LEU A 7 -40.26 21.81 -54.81
CA LEU A 7 -38.99 21.74 -54.06
C LEU A 7 -39.11 20.68 -52.92
N PHE A 8 -38.35 19.58 -53.01
CA PHE A 8 -38.14 18.67 -51.93
C PHE A 8 -36.98 19.22 -51.07
N SER A 9 -37.30 19.73 -49.88
CA SER A 9 -36.31 20.12 -48.88
C SER A 9 -35.89 18.92 -48.08
N CYS A 10 -34.69 18.41 -48.32
CA CYS A 10 -34.12 17.29 -47.57
C CYS A 10 -33.45 17.85 -46.28
N ALA A 11 -34.14 17.74 -45.16
CA ALA A 11 -33.55 18.09 -43.85
C ALA A 11 -32.61 16.99 -43.40
N LEU A 12 -31.29 17.23 -43.50
CA LEU A 12 -30.26 16.37 -42.96
C LEU A 12 -30.25 16.52 -41.44
N VAL A 13 -30.80 15.55 -40.71
CA VAL A 13 -30.68 15.46 -39.25
C VAL A 13 -29.28 14.93 -38.92
N PHE A 14 -28.40 15.83 -38.50
CA PHE A 14 -27.09 15.48 -37.98
C PHE A 14 -27.27 14.90 -36.57
N ALA A 15 -27.35 13.57 -36.47
CA ALA A 15 -27.31 12.87 -35.19
C ALA A 15 -25.89 12.95 -34.61
N CYS A 16 -25.64 13.95 -33.73
CA CYS A 16 -24.45 13.94 -32.89
C CYS A 16 -24.50 12.72 -31.97
N THR A 17 -23.83 11.65 -32.35
CA THR A 17 -23.54 10.56 -31.46
C THR A 17 -22.52 11.05 -30.43
N VAL A 18 -23.04 11.47 -29.27
CA VAL A 18 -22.21 11.64 -28.07
C VAL A 18 -21.73 10.24 -27.70
N SER A 19 -20.51 9.90 -28.11
CA SER A 19 -19.81 8.72 -27.56
C SER A 19 -19.61 8.98 -26.08
N ALA A 20 -20.55 8.54 -25.24
CA ALA A 20 -20.31 8.40 -23.83
C ALA A 20 -19.10 7.47 -23.71
N PHE A 21 -17.98 7.96 -23.21
CA PHE A 21 -16.89 7.11 -22.74
C PHE A 21 -17.50 6.21 -21.66
N ALA A 22 -17.93 5.02 -22.07
CA ALA A 22 -18.34 4.00 -21.13
C ALA A 22 -17.10 3.70 -20.28
N GLY A 23 -17.13 4.05 -18.99
CA GLY A 23 -16.08 3.67 -18.05
C GLY A 23 -15.88 2.16 -18.10
N ASP A 24 -14.76 1.67 -17.55
CA ASP A 24 -14.48 0.22 -17.51
C ASP A 24 -15.47 -0.56 -16.60
N GLY A 25 -16.41 0.13 -15.96
CA GLY A 25 -17.44 -0.42 -15.08
C GLY A 25 -16.94 -0.96 -13.75
N SER A 26 -15.65 -0.81 -13.44
CA SER A 26 -15.05 -1.35 -12.21
C SER A 26 -15.64 -0.70 -10.94
N PHE A 27 -15.85 0.60 -10.95
CA PHE A 27 -16.51 1.28 -9.83
C PHE A 27 -18.00 0.94 -9.76
N GLN A 28 -18.69 0.88 -10.91
CA GLN A 28 -20.10 0.54 -10.94
C GLN A 28 -20.35 -0.88 -10.39
N ARG A 29 -19.46 -1.83 -10.68
CA ARG A 29 -19.47 -3.18 -10.12
C ARG A 29 -19.40 -3.15 -8.58
N VAL A 30 -18.42 -2.44 -8.01
CA VAL A 30 -18.26 -2.29 -6.56
C VAL A 30 -19.47 -1.59 -5.95
N LYS A 31 -19.99 -0.55 -6.62
CA LYS A 31 -21.16 0.20 -6.16
C LYS A 31 -22.43 -0.66 -6.12
N SER A 32 -22.66 -1.48 -7.15
CA SER A 32 -23.83 -2.40 -7.20
C SER A 32 -23.72 -3.55 -6.22
N GLN A 33 -22.49 -4.01 -5.90
CA GLN A 33 -22.24 -4.99 -4.84
C GLN A 33 -22.39 -4.39 -3.42
N GLY A 34 -22.40 -3.05 -3.31
CA GLY A 34 -22.46 -2.33 -2.03
C GLY A 34 -21.19 -2.44 -1.19
N SER A 35 -20.11 -3.03 -1.72
CA SER A 35 -18.87 -3.24 -0.96
C SER A 35 -17.62 -3.25 -1.83
N LEU A 36 -16.50 -2.79 -1.26
CA LEU A 36 -15.14 -2.89 -1.77
C LEU A 36 -14.39 -3.90 -0.92
N THR A 37 -13.87 -4.96 -1.55
CA THR A 37 -13.04 -5.96 -0.86
C THR A 37 -11.57 -5.62 -1.03
N ILE A 38 -10.84 -5.56 0.09
CA ILE A 38 -9.44 -5.14 0.16
C ILE A 38 -8.57 -6.30 0.65
N GLY A 39 -7.54 -6.64 -0.12
CA GLY A 39 -6.50 -7.60 0.27
C GLY A 39 -5.43 -6.94 1.13
N LEU A 40 -5.00 -7.61 2.21
CA LEU A 40 -3.97 -7.12 3.11
C LEU A 40 -3.23 -8.27 3.81
N ASP A 41 -2.03 -7.99 4.32
CA ASP A 41 -1.38 -8.75 5.40
C ASP A 41 -1.87 -8.18 6.74
N ASP A 42 -2.56 -8.98 7.55
CA ASP A 42 -3.11 -8.54 8.84
C ASP A 42 -2.11 -8.66 10.02
N ALA A 43 -0.81 -8.75 9.70
CA ALA A 43 0.31 -8.73 10.64
C ALA A 43 1.31 -7.59 10.38
N PHE A 44 0.87 -6.48 9.79
CA PHE A 44 1.69 -5.34 9.36
C PHE A 44 1.34 -4.03 10.11
N PRO A 45 1.68 -3.93 11.42
CA PRO A 45 1.45 -2.71 12.19
C PRO A 45 2.41 -1.59 11.76
N PRO A 46 2.00 -0.30 11.88
CA PRO A 46 0.69 0.18 12.29
C PRO A 46 -0.29 0.35 11.13
N MET A 47 0.03 -0.19 9.94
CA MET A 47 -0.78 -0.01 8.71
C MET A 47 -2.07 -0.83 8.74
N GLY A 48 -1.98 -2.16 8.97
CA GLY A 48 -3.11 -3.07 9.12
C GLY A 48 -2.68 -4.30 9.94
N PHE A 49 -3.29 -4.48 11.10
CA PHE A 49 -2.91 -5.59 11.99
C PHE A 49 -4.04 -5.98 12.93
N ARG A 50 -3.93 -7.18 13.50
CA ARG A 50 -4.87 -7.63 14.52
C ARG A 50 -4.37 -7.30 15.92
N THR A 51 -5.27 -6.76 16.73
CA THR A 51 -5.06 -6.63 18.18
C THR A 51 -5.08 -8.00 18.85
N ASP A 52 -4.70 -8.08 20.13
CA ASP A 52 -4.80 -9.32 20.94
C ASP A 52 -6.22 -9.88 21.03
N LYS A 53 -7.22 -9.03 20.80
CA LYS A 53 -8.65 -9.43 20.74
C LYS A 53 -9.08 -9.87 19.34
N GLY A 54 -8.16 -9.95 18.37
CA GLY A 54 -8.44 -10.35 17.00
C GLY A 54 -9.07 -9.25 16.13
N THR A 55 -9.31 -8.04 16.67
CA THR A 55 -9.87 -6.92 15.92
C THR A 55 -8.84 -6.37 14.93
N LEU A 56 -9.23 -6.23 13.67
CA LEU A 56 -8.40 -5.62 12.63
C LEU A 56 -8.42 -4.09 12.79
N VAL A 57 -7.25 -3.49 12.90
CA VAL A 57 -7.05 -2.05 13.11
C VAL A 57 -5.81 -1.57 12.35
N GLY A 58 -5.67 -0.26 12.15
CA GLY A 58 -4.47 0.32 11.54
C GLY A 58 -4.75 1.61 10.80
N PHE A 59 -3.69 2.26 10.39
CA PHE A 59 -3.77 3.50 9.61
C PHE A 59 -4.51 3.29 8.29
N ASP A 60 -4.17 2.24 7.54
CA ASP A 60 -4.81 1.92 6.27
C ASP A 60 -6.25 1.45 6.46
N ILE A 61 -6.53 0.78 7.59
CA ILE A 61 -7.88 0.36 7.95
C ILE A 61 -8.78 1.59 8.13
N ASP A 62 -8.37 2.55 8.97
CA ASP A 62 -9.14 3.78 9.20
C ASP A 62 -9.29 4.60 7.91
N ALA A 63 -8.24 4.69 7.08
CA ALA A 63 -8.28 5.43 5.83
C ALA A 63 -9.26 4.79 4.82
N ALA A 64 -9.23 3.47 4.68
CA ALA A 64 -10.13 2.75 3.77
C ALA A 64 -11.58 2.80 4.24
N GLU A 65 -11.84 2.64 5.54
CA GLU A 65 -13.19 2.78 6.11
C GLU A 65 -13.78 4.17 5.84
N GLU A 66 -12.98 5.24 5.97
CA GLU A 66 -13.43 6.60 5.64
C GLU A 66 -13.69 6.77 4.13
N VAL A 67 -12.86 6.15 3.27
CA VAL A 67 -13.13 6.11 1.82
C VAL A 67 -14.44 5.39 1.53
N GLY A 68 -14.67 4.24 2.15
CA GLY A 68 -15.93 3.49 2.02
C GLY A 68 -17.14 4.32 2.42
N LYS A 69 -17.07 5.00 3.57
CA LYS A 69 -18.10 5.90 4.07
C LYS A 69 -18.41 7.02 3.07
N ARG A 70 -17.41 7.69 2.49
CA ARG A 70 -17.58 8.77 1.51
C ARG A 70 -18.16 8.29 0.19
N LEU A 71 -17.83 7.08 -0.22
CA LEU A 71 -18.36 6.47 -1.45
C LEU A 71 -19.72 5.79 -1.24
N GLY A 72 -20.19 5.65 0.02
CA GLY A 72 -21.42 4.96 0.38
C GLY A 72 -21.35 3.46 0.06
N ILE A 73 -20.21 2.82 0.35
CA ILE A 73 -19.95 1.39 0.19
C ILE A 73 -19.28 0.83 1.45
N LYS A 74 -19.54 -0.44 1.75
CA LYS A 74 -18.92 -1.15 2.86
C LYS A 74 -17.49 -1.58 2.49
N ILE A 75 -16.58 -1.60 3.44
CA ILE A 75 -15.26 -2.21 3.26
C ILE A 75 -15.29 -3.65 3.80
N ASN A 76 -14.84 -4.58 2.99
CA ASN A 76 -14.59 -5.96 3.37
C ASN A 76 -13.08 -6.23 3.32
N TRP A 77 -12.57 -6.88 4.35
CA TRP A 77 -11.15 -7.18 4.48
C TRP A 77 -10.87 -8.65 4.16
N GLN A 78 -9.88 -8.90 3.30
CA GLN A 78 -9.45 -10.23 2.89
C GLN A 78 -7.98 -10.44 3.28
N PRO A 79 -7.70 -11.02 4.46
CA PRO A 79 -6.34 -11.39 4.84
C PRO A 79 -5.72 -12.33 3.81
N THR A 80 -4.49 -12.03 3.41
CA THR A 80 -3.80 -12.71 2.31
C THR A 80 -2.30 -12.70 2.58
N ALA A 81 -1.63 -13.82 2.39
CA ALA A 81 -0.17 -13.89 2.47
C ALA A 81 0.47 -12.90 1.46
N TRP A 82 1.43 -12.12 1.94
CA TRP A 82 1.98 -11.00 1.17
C TRP A 82 2.65 -11.42 -0.13
N ASP A 83 3.35 -12.55 -0.14
CA ASP A 83 4.02 -13.09 -1.34
C ASP A 83 3.06 -13.46 -2.49
N GLY A 84 1.77 -13.69 -2.17
CA GLY A 84 0.72 -14.01 -3.13
C GLY A 84 -0.28 -12.89 -3.42
N VAL A 85 -0.11 -11.71 -2.79
CA VAL A 85 -1.15 -10.66 -2.80
C VAL A 85 -1.46 -10.13 -4.20
N MET A 86 -0.47 -9.87 -5.04
CA MET A 86 -0.70 -9.39 -6.43
C MET A 86 -1.34 -10.48 -7.31
N HIS A 87 -0.94 -11.73 -7.13
CA HIS A 87 -1.59 -12.85 -7.84
C HIS A 87 -3.07 -12.94 -7.46
N SER A 88 -3.39 -12.83 -6.17
CA SER A 88 -4.76 -12.86 -5.67
C SER A 88 -5.60 -11.68 -6.19
N LEU A 89 -5.02 -10.47 -6.30
CA LEU A 89 -5.67 -9.32 -6.92
C LEU A 89 -6.02 -9.60 -8.40
N ASN A 90 -5.06 -10.10 -9.17
CA ASN A 90 -5.25 -10.40 -10.59
C ASN A 90 -6.23 -11.56 -10.80
N ALA A 91 -6.29 -12.52 -9.87
CA ALA A 91 -7.30 -13.58 -9.82
C ALA A 91 -8.68 -13.09 -9.30
N LYS A 92 -8.87 -11.79 -9.09
CA LYS A 92 -10.13 -11.15 -8.67
C LYS A 92 -10.67 -11.65 -7.31
N LYS A 93 -9.79 -12.10 -6.39
CA LYS A 93 -10.21 -12.49 -5.04
C LYS A 93 -10.62 -11.28 -4.19
N PHE A 94 -10.15 -10.10 -4.55
CA PHE A 94 -10.51 -8.81 -3.97
C PHE A 94 -10.32 -7.70 -5.02
N ASP A 95 -10.68 -6.47 -4.69
CA ASP A 95 -10.76 -5.36 -5.64
C ASP A 95 -9.50 -4.50 -5.67
N CYS A 96 -8.82 -4.36 -4.53
CA CYS A 96 -7.55 -3.63 -4.43
C CYS A 96 -6.69 -4.18 -3.29
N ILE A 97 -5.41 -3.80 -3.28
CA ILE A 97 -4.49 -4.04 -2.15
C ILE A 97 -4.28 -2.70 -1.46
N TRP A 98 -4.51 -2.67 -0.14
CA TRP A 98 -4.27 -1.47 0.66
C TRP A 98 -3.67 -1.87 2.00
N ASN A 99 -2.33 -1.83 2.09
CA ASN A 99 -1.58 -2.28 3.26
C ASN A 99 -0.10 -1.82 3.17
N GLY A 100 0.13 -0.51 3.11
CA GLY A 100 1.49 0.01 3.01
C GLY A 100 2.26 -0.49 1.79
N MET A 101 1.58 -0.67 0.65
CA MET A 101 2.23 -1.27 -0.50
C MET A 101 3.15 -0.29 -1.19
N THR A 102 4.46 -0.55 -1.15
CA THR A 102 5.49 0.22 -1.85
C THR A 102 5.23 0.24 -3.35
N ILE A 103 5.23 1.42 -3.94
CA ILE A 103 5.17 1.63 -5.39
C ILE A 103 6.56 1.40 -5.97
N THR A 104 6.79 0.21 -6.55
CA THR A 104 8.04 -0.12 -7.24
C THR A 104 7.81 -0.23 -8.76
N GLU A 105 8.88 -0.07 -9.55
CA GLU A 105 8.78 -0.20 -11.01
C GLU A 105 8.33 -1.61 -11.43
N ASP A 106 8.77 -2.64 -10.73
CA ASP A 106 8.35 -4.01 -11.03
C ASP A 106 6.88 -4.26 -10.70
N ARG A 107 6.38 -3.70 -9.60
CA ARG A 107 4.96 -3.77 -9.25
C ARG A 107 4.08 -2.99 -10.24
N LYS A 108 4.53 -1.81 -10.73
CA LYS A 108 3.83 -1.04 -11.78
C LYS A 108 3.67 -1.82 -13.10
N LYS A 109 4.55 -2.77 -13.40
CA LYS A 109 4.39 -3.65 -14.57
C LYS A 109 3.19 -4.59 -14.44
N GLN A 110 2.74 -4.89 -13.22
CA GLN A 110 1.70 -5.89 -12.93
C GLN A 110 0.38 -5.27 -12.49
N VAL A 111 0.42 -4.13 -11.78
CA VAL A 111 -0.75 -3.45 -11.19
C VAL A 111 -0.70 -1.96 -11.47
N ALA A 112 -1.84 -1.28 -11.29
CA ALA A 112 -1.94 0.17 -11.31
C ALA A 112 -2.03 0.69 -9.87
N PHE A 113 -1.40 1.85 -9.59
CA PHE A 113 -1.41 2.46 -8.27
C PHE A 113 -2.22 3.74 -8.22
N SER A 114 -2.72 4.08 -7.03
CA SER A 114 -3.06 5.45 -6.66
C SER A 114 -1.81 6.34 -6.69
N LYS A 115 -1.98 7.67 -6.57
CA LYS A 115 -0.85 8.52 -6.15
C LYS A 115 -0.35 8.06 -4.77
N PRO A 116 0.91 8.34 -4.43
CA PRO A 116 1.40 8.10 -3.07
C PRO A 116 0.50 8.78 -2.02
N TYR A 117 0.20 8.05 -0.94
CA TYR A 117 -0.52 8.63 0.21
C TYR A 117 0.38 8.78 1.45
N LYS A 118 1.56 8.15 1.45
CA LYS A 118 2.57 8.21 2.52
C LYS A 118 3.96 7.90 1.93
N MET A 119 4.98 8.51 2.52
CA MET A 119 6.37 8.08 2.31
C MET A 119 6.83 7.22 3.48
N ASP A 120 7.62 6.21 3.17
CA ASP A 120 8.30 5.34 4.12
C ASP A 120 9.71 5.02 3.61
N GLY A 121 10.32 3.96 4.09
CA GLY A 121 11.59 3.42 3.64
C GLY A 121 11.92 2.14 4.38
N GLN A 122 12.93 1.43 3.90
CA GLN A 122 13.43 0.24 4.57
C GLN A 122 14.56 0.61 5.53
N VAL A 123 14.52 0.00 6.72
CA VAL A 123 15.53 0.15 7.77
C VAL A 123 16.03 -1.21 8.22
N ALA A 124 17.21 -1.24 8.86
CA ALA A 124 17.73 -2.43 9.51
C ALA A 124 17.38 -2.39 11.00
N VAL A 125 16.59 -3.34 11.46
CA VAL A 125 16.31 -3.56 12.88
C VAL A 125 17.27 -4.61 13.43
N ILE A 126 17.94 -4.28 14.51
CA ILE A 126 18.88 -5.15 15.25
C ILE A 126 18.41 -5.30 16.69
N ARG A 127 19.01 -6.24 17.43
CA ARG A 127 18.76 -6.38 18.87
C ARG A 127 19.22 -5.12 19.62
N PHE A 128 18.47 -4.75 20.64
CA PHE A 128 18.83 -3.61 21.50
C PHE A 128 20.20 -3.88 22.19
N GLY A 129 21.06 -2.86 22.20
CA GLY A 129 22.38 -2.94 22.80
C GLY A 129 23.40 -3.79 22.03
N ASP A 130 23.08 -4.26 20.84
CA ASP A 130 24.05 -4.96 19.98
C ASP A 130 25.18 -3.99 19.58
N LYS A 131 26.44 -4.36 19.92
CA LYS A 131 27.62 -3.56 19.64
C LYS A 131 28.36 -3.95 18.36
N LYS A 132 27.96 -5.06 17.74
CA LYS A 132 28.56 -5.60 16.52
C LYS A 132 28.27 -4.68 15.34
N PHE A 133 27.02 -4.16 15.26
CA PHE A 133 26.54 -3.36 14.14
C PHE A 133 26.34 -1.91 14.58
N LYS A 134 27.03 -0.97 13.93
CA LYS A 134 26.93 0.49 14.19
C LYS A 134 26.38 1.27 12.99
N LYS A 135 26.57 0.74 11.78
CA LYS A 135 26.14 1.32 10.50
C LYS A 135 25.79 0.21 9.51
N LEU A 136 25.08 0.54 8.44
CA LEU A 136 24.62 -0.43 7.42
C LEU A 136 25.77 -1.23 6.77
N ALA A 137 26.98 -0.63 6.64
CA ALA A 137 28.14 -1.33 6.12
C ALA A 137 28.64 -2.48 7.02
N ASP A 138 28.31 -2.44 8.30
CA ASP A 138 28.71 -3.49 9.26
C ASP A 138 27.84 -4.75 9.09
N LEU A 139 26.75 -4.69 8.28
CA LEU A 139 25.91 -5.85 7.94
C LEU A 139 26.58 -6.78 6.93
N LYS A 140 27.82 -6.51 6.52
CA LYS A 140 28.63 -7.47 5.78
C LYS A 140 28.64 -8.81 6.53
N ASP A 141 28.41 -9.88 5.81
CA ASP A 141 28.36 -11.25 6.33
C ASP A 141 27.31 -11.49 7.44
N ALA A 142 26.27 -10.60 7.55
CA ALA A 142 25.17 -10.78 8.49
C ALA A 142 24.12 -11.78 7.97
N ASN A 143 23.42 -12.46 8.89
CA ASN A 143 22.20 -13.20 8.58
C ASN A 143 21.01 -12.24 8.63
N VAL A 144 20.40 -11.96 7.47
CA VAL A 144 19.34 -10.97 7.28
C VAL A 144 17.99 -11.67 7.14
N GLY A 145 16.99 -11.22 7.90
CA GLY A 145 15.59 -11.62 7.73
C GLY A 145 14.82 -10.57 6.94
N VAL A 146 13.90 -11.01 6.08
CA VAL A 146 12.97 -10.15 5.33
C VAL A 146 11.63 -10.83 5.20
N GLN A 147 10.55 -10.04 5.03
CA GLN A 147 9.27 -10.63 4.62
C GLN A 147 9.31 -11.01 3.14
N LYS A 148 8.86 -12.21 2.83
CA LYS A 148 8.79 -12.74 1.46
C LYS A 148 7.86 -11.88 0.58
N GLY A 149 8.32 -11.53 -0.63
CA GLY A 149 7.57 -10.69 -1.56
C GLY A 149 7.50 -9.20 -1.20
N SER A 150 8.14 -8.76 -0.11
CA SER A 150 8.23 -7.36 0.26
C SER A 150 9.33 -6.62 -0.51
N SER A 151 9.31 -5.27 -0.46
CA SER A 151 10.37 -4.42 -1.00
C SER A 151 11.68 -4.52 -0.21
N ALA A 152 11.67 -5.11 0.98
CA ALA A 152 12.87 -5.39 1.75
C ALA A 152 13.88 -6.26 0.99
N LEU A 153 13.41 -7.21 0.17
CA LEU A 153 14.29 -8.01 -0.72
C LEU A 153 15.10 -7.13 -1.69
N GLU A 154 14.46 -6.10 -2.25
CA GLU A 154 15.16 -5.14 -3.13
C GLU A 154 16.04 -4.18 -2.32
N ALA A 155 15.65 -3.85 -1.10
CA ALA A 155 16.46 -3.01 -0.21
C ALA A 155 17.76 -3.71 0.22
N VAL A 156 17.74 -5.03 0.45
CA VAL A 156 18.95 -5.81 0.74
C VAL A 156 20.02 -5.63 -0.34
N LYS A 157 19.62 -5.59 -1.62
CA LYS A 157 20.54 -5.37 -2.76
C LYS A 157 21.19 -3.98 -2.75
N LYS A 158 20.63 -3.03 -2.00
CA LYS A 158 21.15 -1.66 -1.86
C LYS A 158 22.02 -1.46 -0.62
N LEU A 159 22.21 -2.50 0.18
CA LEU A 159 23.14 -2.44 1.30
C LEU A 159 24.56 -2.15 0.81
N PRO A 160 25.37 -1.41 1.60
CA PRO A 160 26.77 -1.10 1.21
C PRO A 160 27.66 -2.33 1.04
N ALA A 161 27.26 -3.47 1.63
CA ALA A 161 27.96 -4.73 1.51
C ALA A 161 26.96 -5.90 1.56
N ALA A 162 27.27 -6.97 0.83
CA ALA A 162 26.42 -8.15 0.77
C ALA A 162 26.35 -8.87 2.14
N PRO A 163 25.15 -9.29 2.57
CA PRO A 163 25.00 -10.19 3.73
C PRO A 163 25.48 -11.61 3.40
N ALA A 164 25.72 -12.43 4.44
CA ALA A 164 26.06 -13.85 4.27
C ALA A 164 24.84 -14.66 3.79
N GLU A 165 23.68 -14.36 4.35
CA GLU A 165 22.44 -15.08 4.07
C GLU A 165 21.25 -14.11 4.14
N VAL A 166 20.25 -14.34 3.27
CA VAL A 166 18.94 -13.68 3.35
C VAL A 166 17.88 -14.76 3.54
N ARG A 167 17.17 -14.70 4.66
CA ARG A 167 16.06 -15.62 5.00
C ARG A 167 14.73 -14.91 4.82
N GLU A 168 13.85 -15.56 4.08
CA GLU A 168 12.52 -15.06 3.82
C GLU A 168 11.50 -15.63 4.82
N TYR A 169 10.65 -14.75 5.36
CA TYR A 169 9.61 -15.08 6.33
C TYR A 169 8.24 -14.76 5.78
N ALA A 170 7.22 -15.50 6.21
CA ALA A 170 5.84 -15.24 5.79
C ALA A 170 5.35 -13.85 6.25
N ASP A 171 5.81 -13.42 7.45
CA ASP A 171 5.44 -12.14 8.05
C ASP A 171 6.61 -11.56 8.88
N ASN A 172 6.54 -10.26 9.14
CA ASN A 172 7.55 -9.54 9.91
C ASN A 172 7.66 -10.00 11.38
N PRO A 173 6.55 -10.31 12.10
CA PRO A 173 6.63 -10.86 13.46
C PRO A 173 7.53 -12.09 13.57
N LYS A 174 7.44 -13.04 12.61
CA LYS A 174 8.28 -14.25 12.62
C LYS A 174 9.75 -13.93 12.42
N ALA A 175 10.08 -13.01 11.50
CA ALA A 175 11.46 -12.56 11.31
C ALA A 175 12.01 -11.92 12.60
N LEU A 176 11.22 -11.08 13.28
CA LEU A 176 11.63 -10.43 14.54
C LEU A 176 11.77 -11.41 15.70
N LEU A 177 11.00 -12.50 15.77
CA LEU A 177 11.20 -13.58 16.73
C LEU A 177 12.54 -14.29 16.52
N ASP A 178 12.92 -14.50 15.26
CA ASP A 178 14.22 -15.10 14.92
C ASP A 178 15.39 -14.14 15.20
N LEU A 179 15.19 -12.83 15.03
CA LEU A 179 16.15 -11.83 15.46
C LEU A 179 16.35 -11.83 16.98
N GLU A 180 15.26 -11.88 17.77
CA GLU A 180 15.31 -11.91 19.22
C GLU A 180 16.01 -13.17 19.73
N SER A 181 15.75 -14.32 19.12
CA SER A 181 16.37 -15.60 19.43
C SER A 181 17.80 -15.80 18.89
N LYS A 182 18.40 -14.74 18.30
CA LYS A 182 19.77 -14.72 17.75
C LYS A 182 19.98 -15.65 16.54
N ARG A 183 18.92 -16.10 15.88
CA ARG A 183 19.00 -16.85 14.62
C ARG A 183 19.22 -15.92 13.41
N LEU A 184 18.93 -14.62 13.59
CA LEU A 184 19.26 -13.55 12.66
C LEU A 184 20.13 -12.51 13.34
N ASP A 185 20.87 -11.78 12.53
CA ASP A 185 21.63 -10.61 12.96
C ASP A 185 20.81 -9.32 12.82
N THR A 186 19.99 -9.22 11.78
CA THR A 186 19.13 -8.09 11.49
C THR A 186 17.87 -8.51 10.73
N VAL A 187 16.84 -7.66 10.79
CA VAL A 187 15.66 -7.73 9.92
C VAL A 187 15.56 -6.43 9.15
N ILE A 188 15.48 -6.51 7.81
CA ILE A 188 15.16 -5.36 6.96
C ILE A 188 13.65 -5.28 6.85
N ILE A 189 13.11 -4.14 7.22
CA ILE A 189 11.67 -3.92 7.41
C ILE A 189 11.33 -2.45 7.15
N ASP A 190 10.06 -2.16 6.87
CA ASP A 190 9.56 -0.78 6.76
C ASP A 190 9.76 0.00 8.06
N ASP A 191 10.24 1.25 7.96
CA ASP A 191 10.60 2.09 9.13
C ASP A 191 9.42 2.26 10.09
N ALA A 192 8.22 2.51 9.57
CA ALA A 192 7.02 2.64 10.38
C ALA A 192 6.73 1.37 11.18
N THR A 193 6.86 0.21 10.56
CA THR A 193 6.63 -1.10 11.19
C THR A 193 7.73 -1.43 12.20
N GLY A 194 8.99 -1.19 11.85
CA GLY A 194 10.11 -1.36 12.78
C GLY A 194 9.95 -0.53 14.05
N ARG A 195 9.57 0.75 13.90
CA ARG A 195 9.32 1.66 15.04
C ARG A 195 8.14 1.21 15.90
N ASP A 196 7.06 0.71 15.30
CA ASP A 196 5.91 0.19 16.03
C ASP A 196 6.31 -1.01 16.91
N PHE A 197 7.07 -1.96 16.36
CA PHE A 197 7.57 -3.09 17.14
C PHE A 197 8.52 -2.68 18.27
N ILE A 198 9.40 -1.69 18.03
CA ILE A 198 10.30 -1.16 19.07
C ILE A 198 9.50 -0.49 20.18
N ALA A 199 8.51 0.31 19.84
CA ALA A 199 7.65 0.99 20.82
C ALA A 199 6.85 0.01 21.68
N LYS A 200 6.34 -1.07 21.09
CA LYS A 200 5.57 -2.12 21.78
C LYS A 200 6.45 -3.10 22.58
N ARG A 201 7.72 -3.18 22.26
CA ARG A 201 8.69 -4.12 22.88
C ARG A 201 9.98 -3.39 23.30
N PRO A 202 9.88 -2.44 24.25
CA PRO A 202 11.03 -1.62 24.68
C PRO A 202 12.18 -2.51 25.20
N GLY A 203 13.42 -2.14 24.84
CA GLY A 203 14.61 -2.87 25.22
C GLY A 203 14.89 -4.18 24.45
N LYS A 204 14.08 -4.52 23.44
CA LYS A 204 14.31 -5.72 22.61
C LYS A 204 15.05 -5.39 21.31
N PHE A 205 14.67 -4.31 20.66
CA PHE A 205 15.16 -3.94 19.34
C PHE A 205 15.57 -2.47 19.27
N GLN A 206 16.36 -2.15 18.27
CA GLN A 206 16.71 -0.78 17.88
C GLN A 206 16.90 -0.71 16.37
N ILE A 207 16.70 0.47 15.77
CA ILE A 207 17.02 0.71 14.37
C ILE A 207 18.51 1.05 14.26
N LEU A 208 19.20 0.39 13.35
CA LEU A 208 20.56 0.74 12.96
C LEU A 208 20.54 2.06 12.19
N ALA A 209 21.48 2.95 12.46
CA ALA A 209 21.50 4.28 11.88
C ALA A 209 21.54 4.24 10.33
N GLY A 210 20.65 5.04 9.71
CA GLY A 210 20.51 5.19 8.27
C GLY A 210 19.32 4.44 7.67
N ASN A 211 18.64 5.11 6.73
CA ASN A 211 17.61 4.47 5.90
C ASN A 211 18.28 3.81 4.69
N ILE A 212 17.84 2.61 4.32
CA ILE A 212 18.33 1.87 3.16
C ILE A 212 17.67 2.42 1.89
N THR A 213 16.35 2.69 1.98
CA THR A 213 15.54 3.21 0.87
C THR A 213 14.63 4.34 1.33
N LYS A 214 14.03 5.02 0.35
CA LYS A 214 12.89 5.92 0.54
C LYS A 214 11.81 5.47 -0.43
N GLU A 215 10.63 5.12 0.09
CA GLU A 215 9.61 4.38 -0.65
C GLU A 215 8.22 5.02 -0.52
N PRO A 216 7.55 5.35 -1.65
CA PRO A 216 6.17 5.80 -1.62
C PRO A 216 5.22 4.61 -1.46
N PHE A 217 4.20 4.74 -0.60
CA PHE A 217 3.10 3.80 -0.48
C PHE A 217 1.90 4.22 -1.31
N GLY A 218 1.25 3.26 -1.97
CA GLY A 218 0.05 3.46 -2.76
C GLY A 218 -0.94 2.31 -2.63
N VAL A 219 -2.20 2.61 -2.97
CA VAL A 219 -3.24 1.58 -3.13
C VAL A 219 -3.09 0.96 -4.51
N ALA A 220 -3.05 -0.38 -4.59
CA ALA A 220 -2.86 -1.08 -5.86
C ALA A 220 -4.16 -1.68 -6.38
N PHE A 221 -4.39 -1.54 -7.68
CA PHE A 221 -5.56 -2.00 -8.42
C PHE A 221 -5.14 -2.85 -9.62
N ARG A 222 -6.02 -3.68 -10.17
CA ARG A 222 -5.79 -4.25 -11.49
C ARG A 222 -5.65 -3.13 -12.53
N LYS A 223 -4.84 -3.34 -13.54
CA LYS A 223 -4.60 -2.30 -14.57
C LYS A 223 -5.87 -1.86 -15.30
N GLY A 224 -6.84 -2.76 -15.43
CA GLY A 224 -8.13 -2.48 -16.07
C GLY A 224 -9.15 -1.78 -15.17
N ASP A 225 -8.94 -1.70 -13.86
CA ASP A 225 -9.89 -1.08 -12.91
C ASP A 225 -9.62 0.43 -12.77
N VAL A 226 -9.63 1.15 -13.88
CA VAL A 226 -9.27 2.58 -13.95
C VAL A 226 -10.27 3.44 -13.21
N GLU A 227 -11.57 3.22 -13.45
CA GLU A 227 -12.64 4.01 -12.83
C GLU A 227 -12.64 3.85 -11.30
N LEU A 228 -12.48 2.62 -10.80
CA LEU A 228 -12.39 2.36 -9.36
C LEU A 228 -11.18 3.07 -8.75
N ARG A 229 -10.01 2.97 -9.37
CA ARG A 229 -8.79 3.65 -8.93
C ARG A 229 -8.98 5.17 -8.86
N GLU A 230 -9.58 5.77 -9.88
CA GLU A 230 -9.82 7.22 -9.93
C GLU A 230 -10.81 7.68 -8.86
N LYS A 231 -11.86 6.90 -8.58
CA LYS A 231 -12.81 7.22 -7.51
C LYS A 231 -12.14 7.16 -6.13
N VAL A 232 -11.36 6.12 -5.86
CA VAL A 232 -10.58 6.03 -4.62
C VAL A 232 -9.57 7.17 -4.53
N GLN A 233 -8.83 7.46 -5.60
CA GLN A 233 -7.87 8.57 -5.64
C GLN A 233 -8.53 9.92 -5.36
N LYS A 234 -9.64 10.23 -6.02
CA LYS A 234 -10.37 11.49 -5.79
C LYS A 234 -10.83 11.62 -4.34
N THR A 235 -11.22 10.51 -3.72
CA THR A 235 -11.64 10.50 -2.32
C THR A 235 -10.46 10.72 -1.39
N LEU A 236 -9.31 10.07 -1.66
CA LEU A 236 -8.07 10.32 -0.91
C LEU A 236 -7.60 11.77 -1.02
N ASP A 237 -7.63 12.35 -2.24
CA ASP A 237 -7.27 13.76 -2.45
C ASP A 237 -8.19 14.69 -1.62
N ALA A 238 -9.50 14.42 -1.54
CA ALA A 238 -10.44 15.15 -0.70
C ALA A 238 -10.13 15.00 0.80
N MET A 239 -9.77 13.79 1.26
CA MET A 239 -9.39 13.54 2.66
C MET A 239 -8.10 14.27 3.07
N VAL A 240 -7.17 14.45 2.14
CA VAL A 240 -5.97 15.27 2.37
C VAL A 240 -6.35 16.75 2.45
N GLN A 241 -7.22 17.23 1.56
CA GLN A 241 -7.63 18.64 1.50
C GLN A 241 -8.41 19.09 2.74
N ASP A 242 -9.34 18.27 3.25
CA ASP A 242 -10.15 18.60 4.42
C ASP A 242 -9.49 18.22 5.76
N GLY A 243 -8.27 17.69 5.71
CA GLY A 243 -7.46 17.34 6.89
C GLY A 243 -7.83 16.03 7.56
N THR A 244 -8.77 15.25 7.01
CA THR A 244 -9.17 13.95 7.59
C THR A 244 -7.99 12.97 7.57
N MET A 245 -7.23 12.92 6.45
CA MET A 245 -6.06 12.06 6.35
C MET A 245 -5.00 12.41 7.40
N GLY A 246 -4.78 13.70 7.63
CA GLY A 246 -3.88 14.19 8.69
C GLY A 246 -4.34 13.83 10.10
N LYS A 247 -5.65 13.80 10.37
CA LYS A 247 -6.20 13.34 11.66
C LYS A 247 -5.97 11.85 11.88
N ILE A 248 -6.20 11.03 10.85
CA ILE A 248 -5.92 9.58 10.89
C ILE A 248 -4.41 9.36 11.09
N SER A 249 -3.56 10.11 10.37
CA SER A 249 -2.11 10.04 10.54
C SER A 249 -1.67 10.35 11.97
N LYS A 250 -2.17 11.42 12.56
CA LYS A 250 -1.85 11.79 13.96
C LYS A 250 -2.27 10.72 14.97
N LYS A 251 -3.39 10.04 14.74
CA LYS A 251 -3.84 8.93 15.59
C LYS A 251 -2.82 7.79 15.64
N TRP A 252 -2.20 7.46 14.51
CA TRP A 252 -1.34 6.29 14.37
C TRP A 252 0.16 6.59 14.51
N PHE A 253 0.59 7.79 14.15
CA PHE A 253 2.01 8.18 14.09
C PHE A 253 2.36 9.37 14.99
N GLY A 254 1.38 9.96 15.69
CA GLY A 254 1.59 11.14 16.51
C GLY A 254 1.69 12.46 15.70
N GLU A 255 1.90 12.38 14.40
CA GLU A 255 2.03 13.53 13.51
C GLU A 255 1.37 13.30 12.14
N ASP A 256 1.21 14.37 11.36
CA ASP A 256 0.74 14.26 9.98
C ASP A 256 1.93 14.00 9.03
N ILE A 257 2.07 12.72 8.62
CA ILE A 257 3.06 12.25 7.66
C ILE A 257 2.46 12.07 6.25
N THR A 258 1.19 12.40 6.06
CA THR A 258 0.49 12.23 4.77
C THR A 258 0.54 13.47 3.89
N ASN A 259 1.08 14.57 4.39
CA ASN A 259 1.20 15.80 3.63
C ASN A 259 2.36 15.72 2.61
N PRO A 260 2.06 15.74 1.28
CA PRO A 260 3.11 15.61 0.26
C PRO A 260 4.19 16.71 0.30
N LYS A 261 3.87 17.89 0.86
CA LYS A 261 4.84 18.98 1.02
C LYS A 261 5.96 18.64 2.00
N LYS A 262 5.76 17.64 2.85
CA LYS A 262 6.76 17.17 3.84
C LYS A 262 7.63 16.01 3.32
N TRP A 263 7.38 15.47 2.12
CA TRP A 263 8.08 14.31 1.57
C TRP A 263 9.37 14.66 0.81
N LYS A 264 10.08 15.69 1.26
CA LYS A 264 11.35 16.13 0.67
C LYS A 264 12.50 15.17 0.93
#